data_3f1afbcb7e065c7f61c012b144c402ff
#
_entry.id   3f1afbcb7e065c7f61c012b144c402ff
#
_cell.length_a   1.000
_cell.length_b   1.000
_cell.length_c   1.000
_cell.angle_alpha   90.00
_cell.angle_beta   90.00
_cell.angle_gamma   90.00
#
_symmetry.space_group_name_H-M   'P 1'
#
loop_
_entity.id
_entity.type
_entity.pdbx_description
1 polymer ?
#
loop_
_entity_poly.entity_id
_entity_poly.type
_entity_poly.pdbx_seq_one_letter_code
_entity_poly.pdbx_strand_id
1 'polypeptide(L)'
;MIYFQLLWVFVKIGVLGFGGGYGMLSLIQHEVVDHYAWMNTTEFADMVAISQMTPGPISINLATYVGYTTAGFGGSLLASFALCLPSIIMVYLILKLFMNKKNSVLLTNTLKGLKPAIAGLIFAAGLAMMNTQNFVDFGRGQYNISVIICVLAFVASYFFKANPILLIVISGVIGFFAF
;
A
#
# COMPACT_ATOMS: atom_id res chain seq x y z
N MET A 1 17.32 24.45 -1.32
CA MET A 1 16.59 24.11 -0.10
C MET A 1 15.51 23.04 -0.33
N ILE A 2 14.76 23.09 -1.45
CA ILE A 2 13.65 22.18 -1.74
C ILE A 2 14.02 20.68 -1.76
N TYR A 3 15.15 20.32 -2.38
CA TYR A 3 15.65 18.93 -2.42
C TYR A 3 15.94 18.35 -1.04
N PHE A 4 16.46 19.16 -0.11
CA PHE A 4 16.71 18.72 1.25
C PHE A 4 15.40 18.50 2.03
N GLN A 5 14.40 19.34 1.81
CA GLN A 5 13.07 19.19 2.38
C GLN A 5 12.40 17.92 1.85
N LEU A 6 12.43 17.69 0.52
CA LEU A 6 11.93 16.47 -0.10
C LEU A 6 12.59 15.22 0.50
N LEU A 7 13.92 15.21 0.58
CA LEU A 7 14.65 14.08 1.17
C LEU A 7 14.22 13.84 2.61
N TRP A 8 14.17 14.87 3.45
CA TRP A 8 13.79 14.75 4.86
C TRP A 8 12.37 14.23 5.04
N VAL A 9 11.41 14.81 4.31
CA VAL A 9 10.00 14.43 4.37
C VAL A 9 9.81 12.97 3.98
N PHE A 10 10.37 12.55 2.84
CA PHE A 10 10.16 11.18 2.36
C PHE A 10 10.97 10.14 3.15
N VAL A 11 12.11 10.48 3.72
CA VAL A 11 12.78 9.61 4.71
C VAL A 11 11.94 9.46 5.96
N LYS A 12 11.38 10.56 6.49
CA LYS A 12 10.47 10.53 7.65
C LYS A 12 9.25 9.64 7.39
N ILE A 13 8.62 9.81 6.22
CA ILE A 13 7.48 8.97 5.79
C ILE A 13 7.91 7.50 5.64
N GLY A 14 9.09 7.23 5.08
CA GLY A 14 9.63 5.89 4.92
C GLY A 14 9.92 5.18 6.25
N VAL A 15 10.30 5.93 7.29
CA VAL A 15 10.50 5.39 8.66
C VAL A 15 9.18 5.16 9.37
N LEU A 16 8.24 6.11 9.26
CA LEU A 16 6.98 6.10 10.01
C LEU A 16 5.83 5.37 9.29
N GLY A 17 6.03 5.01 8.04
CA GLY A 17 5.02 4.41 7.17
C GLY A 17 4.67 2.97 7.51
N PHE A 18 4.21 2.71 8.73
CA PHE A 18 3.69 1.41 9.15
C PHE A 18 2.20 1.28 8.78
N GLY A 19 1.80 0.11 8.30
CA GLY A 19 0.37 -0.21 8.07
C GLY A 19 -0.10 -0.19 6.62
N GLY A 20 0.81 -0.04 5.65
CA GLY A 20 0.48 -0.14 4.22
C GLY A 20 0.03 1.17 3.57
N GLY A 21 -0.36 1.10 2.29
CA GLY A 21 -0.56 2.26 1.42
C GLY A 21 -1.52 3.33 1.94
N TYR A 22 -2.64 2.96 2.55
CA TYR A 22 -3.62 3.92 3.07
C TYR A 22 -3.17 4.63 4.35
N GLY A 23 -2.44 3.95 5.25
CA GLY A 23 -1.89 4.58 6.45
C GLY A 23 -0.84 5.64 6.11
N MET A 24 -0.11 5.44 5.02
CA MET A 24 0.88 6.41 4.53
C MET A 24 0.24 7.62 3.83
N LEU A 25 -0.97 7.48 3.28
CA LEU A 25 -1.67 8.57 2.58
C LEU A 25 -1.90 9.77 3.51
N SER A 26 -2.42 9.53 4.71
CA SER A 26 -2.67 10.60 5.68
C SER A 26 -1.38 11.28 6.13
N LEU A 27 -0.29 10.51 6.27
CA LEU A 27 1.02 11.07 6.63
C LEU A 27 1.60 11.91 5.49
N ILE A 28 1.50 11.44 4.24
CA ILE A 28 1.93 12.19 3.06
C ILE A 28 1.10 13.46 2.91
N GLN A 29 -0.24 13.38 3.05
CA GLN A 29 -1.13 14.54 3.00
C GLN A 29 -0.75 15.58 4.03
N HIS A 30 -0.56 15.17 5.28
CA HIS A 30 -0.17 16.07 6.35
C HIS A 30 1.13 16.81 6.04
N GLU A 31 2.15 16.12 5.56
CA GLU A 31 3.43 16.76 5.24
C GLU A 31 3.32 17.67 3.99
N VAL A 32 2.70 17.19 2.92
CA VAL A 32 2.73 17.83 1.60
C VAL A 32 1.71 18.95 1.48
N VAL A 33 0.53 18.80 2.07
CA VAL A 33 -0.57 19.78 2.00
C VAL A 33 -0.55 20.71 3.22
N ASP A 34 -0.58 20.11 4.44
CA ASP A 34 -0.81 20.91 5.65
C ASP A 34 0.47 21.59 6.15
N HIS A 35 1.62 20.90 6.11
CA HIS A 35 2.87 21.41 6.68
C HIS A 35 3.68 22.26 5.69
N TYR A 36 3.97 21.72 4.51
CA TYR A 36 4.82 22.37 3.52
C TYR A 36 4.03 23.13 2.45
N ALA A 37 2.71 22.92 2.34
CA ALA A 37 1.84 23.54 1.35
C ALA A 37 2.40 23.47 -0.08
N TRP A 38 3.02 22.33 -0.46
CA TRP A 38 3.55 22.12 -1.81
C TRP A 38 2.43 21.97 -2.84
N MET A 39 1.24 21.58 -2.40
CA MET A 39 0.04 21.46 -3.21
C MET A 39 -1.21 21.65 -2.36
N ASN A 40 -2.35 21.88 -3.03
CA ASN A 40 -3.63 21.96 -2.36
C ASN A 40 -4.30 20.58 -2.19
N THR A 41 -5.39 20.52 -1.41
CA THR A 41 -6.10 19.26 -1.11
C THR A 41 -6.70 18.62 -2.37
N THR A 42 -7.14 19.42 -3.34
CA THR A 42 -7.74 18.93 -4.58
C THR A 42 -6.67 18.28 -5.47
N GLU A 43 -5.53 18.96 -5.64
CA GLU A 43 -4.37 18.40 -6.36
C GLU A 43 -3.88 17.11 -5.72
N PHE A 44 -3.86 17.06 -4.38
CA PHE A 44 -3.48 15.83 -3.67
C PHE A 44 -4.47 14.68 -3.94
N ALA A 45 -5.76 14.95 -3.93
CA ALA A 45 -6.79 13.95 -4.24
C ALA A 45 -6.64 13.38 -5.67
N ASP A 46 -6.38 14.26 -6.64
CA ASP A 46 -6.13 13.85 -8.04
C ASP A 46 -4.88 12.97 -8.15
N MET A 47 -3.82 13.33 -7.42
CA MET A 47 -2.60 12.51 -7.37
C MET A 47 -2.84 11.13 -6.75
N VAL A 48 -3.63 11.06 -5.68
CA VAL A 48 -4.01 9.78 -5.06
C VAL A 48 -4.76 8.91 -6.07
N ALA A 49 -5.71 9.48 -6.80
CA ALA A 49 -6.46 8.78 -7.84
C ALA A 49 -5.51 8.22 -8.93
N ILE A 50 -4.62 9.04 -9.45
CA ILE A 50 -3.61 8.62 -10.45
C ILE A 50 -2.69 7.53 -9.89
N SER A 51 -2.26 7.67 -8.62
CA SER A 51 -1.39 6.70 -7.97
C SER A 51 -2.06 5.34 -7.78
N GLN A 52 -3.38 5.30 -7.61
CA GLN A 52 -4.14 4.05 -7.52
C GLN A 52 -4.30 3.36 -8.88
N MET A 53 -4.32 4.12 -9.96
CA MET A 53 -4.38 3.58 -11.32
C MET A 53 -3.01 3.10 -11.83
N THR A 54 -1.92 3.56 -11.21
CA THR A 54 -0.55 3.19 -11.59
C THR A 54 -0.14 1.89 -10.90
N PRO A 55 0.36 0.87 -11.64
CA PRO A 55 0.79 -0.37 -11.03
C PRO A 55 2.01 -0.14 -10.13
N GLY A 56 1.89 -0.50 -8.83
CA GLY A 56 2.96 -0.35 -7.85
C GLY A 56 2.47 0.09 -6.47
N PRO A 57 3.37 0.21 -5.48
CA PRO A 57 3.02 0.74 -4.17
C PRO A 57 2.57 2.20 -4.27
N ILE A 58 1.38 2.50 -3.78
CA ILE A 58 0.76 3.84 -3.83
C ILE A 58 1.70 4.91 -3.26
N SER A 59 2.38 4.62 -2.15
CA SER A 59 3.32 5.53 -1.51
C SER A 59 4.53 5.89 -2.40
N ILE A 60 5.05 4.95 -3.19
CA ILE A 60 6.16 5.21 -4.12
C ILE A 60 5.65 6.03 -5.30
N ASN A 61 4.47 5.70 -5.84
CA ASN A 61 3.87 6.45 -6.93
C ASN A 61 3.60 7.90 -6.51
N LEU A 62 3.07 8.12 -5.30
CA LEU A 62 2.87 9.46 -4.73
C LEU A 62 4.19 10.20 -4.51
N ALA A 63 5.21 9.54 -3.94
CA ALA A 63 6.51 10.15 -3.74
C ALA A 63 7.13 10.62 -5.07
N THR A 64 7.02 9.79 -6.11
CA THR A 64 7.48 10.12 -7.46
C THR A 64 6.75 11.34 -8.01
N TYR A 65 5.43 11.37 -7.87
CA TYR A 65 4.60 12.45 -8.40
C TYR A 65 4.82 13.76 -7.63
N VAL A 66 4.77 13.73 -6.30
CA VAL A 66 5.05 14.90 -5.45
C VAL A 66 6.45 15.45 -5.72
N GLY A 67 7.45 14.57 -5.82
CA GLY A 67 8.81 14.98 -6.16
C GLY A 67 8.89 15.66 -7.52
N TYR A 68 8.15 15.16 -8.51
CA TYR A 68 8.11 15.73 -9.85
C TYR A 68 7.44 17.12 -9.88
N THR A 69 6.30 17.26 -9.24
CA THR A 69 5.58 18.55 -9.21
C THR A 69 6.33 19.62 -8.43
N THR A 70 7.08 19.21 -7.39
CA THR A 70 7.79 20.13 -6.50
C THR A 70 9.15 20.56 -7.05
N ALA A 71 9.92 19.64 -7.65
CA ALA A 71 11.30 19.87 -8.06
C ALA A 71 11.69 19.17 -9.38
N GLY A 72 10.71 18.83 -10.23
CA GLY A 72 10.94 18.21 -11.53
C GLY A 72 11.51 16.79 -11.44
N PHE A 73 12.13 16.34 -12.53
CA PHE A 73 12.66 14.98 -12.64
C PHE A 73 13.65 14.60 -11.52
N GLY A 74 14.54 15.51 -11.13
CA GLY A 74 15.47 15.28 -10.02
C GLY A 74 14.77 15.11 -8.67
N GLY A 75 13.67 15.86 -8.44
CA GLY A 75 12.84 15.74 -7.26
C GLY A 75 12.14 14.39 -7.19
N SER A 76 11.61 13.90 -8.31
CA SER A 76 10.96 12.60 -8.43
C SER A 76 11.88 11.43 -8.05
N LEU A 77 13.11 11.42 -8.59
CA LEU A 77 14.11 10.42 -8.26
C LEU A 77 14.49 10.48 -6.78
N LEU A 78 14.74 11.68 -6.26
CA LEU A 78 15.14 11.88 -4.89
C LEU A 78 14.05 11.45 -3.90
N ALA A 79 12.81 11.84 -4.11
CA ALA A 79 11.70 11.52 -3.24
C ALA A 79 11.43 10.00 -3.18
N SER A 80 11.43 9.33 -4.35
CA SER A 80 11.25 7.88 -4.45
C SER A 80 12.38 7.12 -3.75
N PHE A 81 13.63 7.54 -3.96
CA PHE A 81 14.80 6.96 -3.31
C PHE A 81 14.76 7.19 -1.79
N ALA A 82 14.43 8.41 -1.36
CA ALA A 82 14.35 8.78 0.05
C ALA A 82 13.30 7.95 0.80
N LEU A 83 12.17 7.67 0.17
CA LEU A 83 11.12 6.83 0.75
C LEU A 83 11.59 5.37 0.93
N CYS A 84 12.34 4.82 -0.02
CA CYS A 84 12.83 3.44 0.03
C CYS A 84 14.04 3.27 0.95
N LEU A 85 14.84 4.30 1.16
CA LEU A 85 16.11 4.25 1.86
C LEU A 85 16.01 3.70 3.29
N PRO A 86 15.06 4.12 4.15
CA PRO A 86 14.93 3.55 5.49
C PRO A 86 14.66 2.05 5.49
N SER A 87 13.79 1.58 4.59
CA SER A 87 13.48 0.15 4.46
C SER A 87 14.70 -0.66 4.04
N ILE A 88 15.49 -0.15 3.10
CA ILE A 88 16.74 -0.79 2.64
C ILE A 88 17.73 -0.88 3.80
N ILE A 89 17.92 0.22 4.55
CA ILE A 89 18.83 0.25 5.71
C ILE A 89 18.37 -0.74 6.78
N MET A 90 17.07 -0.76 7.10
CA MET A 90 16.52 -1.70 8.10
C MET A 90 16.75 -3.16 7.71
N VAL A 91 16.44 -3.52 6.46
CA VAL A 91 16.66 -4.88 5.95
C VAL A 91 18.14 -5.24 5.99
N TYR A 92 19.02 -4.33 5.55
CA TYR A 92 20.47 -4.55 5.58
C TYR A 92 21.00 -4.77 7.02
N LEU A 93 20.57 -3.94 7.97
CA LEU A 93 20.97 -4.07 9.37
C LEU A 93 20.50 -5.42 9.97
N ILE A 94 19.26 -5.78 9.71
CA ILE A 94 18.69 -7.06 10.16
C ILE A 94 19.49 -8.21 9.57
N LEU A 95 19.73 -8.22 8.27
CA LEU A 95 20.52 -9.27 7.63
C LEU A 95 21.94 -9.35 8.22
N LYS A 96 22.62 -8.22 8.38
CA LYS A 96 23.98 -8.17 8.96
C LYS A 96 24.03 -8.70 10.40
N LEU A 97 23.03 -8.37 11.22
CA LEU A 97 22.95 -8.83 12.60
C LEU A 97 22.67 -10.35 12.71
N PHE A 98 21.88 -10.89 11.76
CA PHE A 98 21.43 -12.27 11.82
C PHE A 98 22.25 -13.24 10.95
N MET A 99 22.93 -12.78 9.89
CA MET A 99 23.76 -13.66 9.05
C MET A 99 24.90 -14.34 9.78
N ASN A 100 25.43 -13.73 10.84
CA ASN A 100 26.47 -14.33 11.69
C ASN A 100 25.94 -15.44 12.64
N LYS A 101 24.63 -15.64 12.72
CA LYS A 101 23.99 -16.64 13.58
C LYS A 101 23.12 -17.59 12.76
N LYS A 102 23.75 -18.38 11.88
CA LYS A 102 23.09 -19.29 10.93
C LYS A 102 22.06 -20.27 11.52
N ASN A 103 21.99 -20.45 12.85
CA ASN A 103 21.05 -21.33 13.55
C ASN A 103 20.34 -20.64 14.72
N SER A 104 19.96 -19.40 14.58
CA SER A 104 19.25 -18.71 15.65
C SER A 104 17.78 -19.18 15.71
N VAL A 105 17.48 -20.01 16.70
CA VAL A 105 16.12 -20.42 17.08
C VAL A 105 15.24 -19.16 17.29
N LEU A 106 15.84 -18.09 17.81
CA LEU A 106 15.18 -16.80 17.99
C LEU A 106 14.66 -16.23 16.66
N LEU A 107 15.48 -16.19 15.61
CA LEU A 107 15.07 -15.69 14.29
C LEU A 107 13.92 -16.51 13.70
N THR A 108 14.04 -17.84 13.78
CA THR A 108 13.00 -18.74 13.29
C THR A 108 11.68 -18.55 14.03
N ASN A 109 11.73 -18.38 15.35
CA ASN A 109 10.54 -18.18 16.17
C ASN A 109 9.92 -16.79 15.95
N THR A 110 10.75 -15.75 15.79
CA THR A 110 10.28 -14.40 15.46
C THR A 110 9.58 -14.37 14.09
N LEU A 111 10.17 -15.00 13.07
CA LEU A 111 9.54 -15.10 11.74
C LEU A 111 8.25 -15.94 11.77
N LYS A 112 8.19 -16.99 12.59
CA LYS A 112 6.95 -17.77 12.77
C LYS A 112 5.85 -16.94 13.43
N GLY A 113 6.20 -16.11 14.42
CA GLY A 113 5.25 -15.19 15.07
C GLY A 113 4.79 -14.03 14.17
N LEU A 114 5.65 -13.59 13.23
CA LEU A 114 5.33 -12.50 12.32
C LEU A 114 4.27 -12.90 11.26
N LYS A 115 4.27 -14.17 10.84
CA LYS A 115 3.33 -14.65 9.81
C LYS A 115 1.85 -14.42 10.16
N PRO A 116 1.34 -14.81 11.34
CA PRO A 116 -0.05 -14.55 11.71
C PRO A 116 -0.36 -13.05 11.87
N ALA A 117 0.62 -12.24 12.31
CA ALA A 117 0.44 -10.80 12.39
C ALA A 117 0.26 -10.17 11.00
N ILE A 118 1.07 -10.58 10.01
CA ILE A 118 0.93 -10.14 8.62
C ILE A 118 -0.42 -10.59 8.04
N ALA A 119 -0.83 -11.83 8.30
CA ALA A 119 -2.14 -12.32 7.85
C ALA A 119 -3.30 -11.50 8.46
N GLY A 120 -3.20 -11.15 9.76
CA GLY A 120 -4.15 -10.26 10.43
C GLY A 120 -4.20 -8.85 9.82
N LEU A 121 -3.06 -8.28 9.46
CA LEU A 121 -2.99 -6.97 8.81
C LEU A 121 -3.61 -7.00 7.40
N ILE A 122 -3.36 -8.06 6.62
CA ILE A 122 -3.97 -8.23 5.30
C ILE A 122 -5.49 -8.38 5.44
N PHE A 123 -5.95 -9.16 6.41
CA PHE A 123 -7.38 -9.32 6.68
C PHE A 123 -8.03 -7.99 7.13
N ALA A 124 -7.38 -7.25 8.03
CA ALA A 124 -7.85 -5.93 8.47
C ALA A 124 -7.91 -4.92 7.31
N ALA A 125 -6.92 -4.93 6.43
CA ALA A 125 -6.92 -4.10 5.21
C ALA A 125 -8.07 -4.49 4.28
N GLY A 126 -8.33 -5.79 4.09
CA GLY A 126 -9.48 -6.28 3.34
C GLY A 126 -10.81 -5.79 3.92
N LEU A 127 -10.99 -5.88 5.25
CA LEU A 127 -12.18 -5.35 5.93
C LEU A 127 -12.32 -3.83 5.79
N ALA A 128 -11.21 -3.09 5.89
CA ALA A 128 -11.22 -1.65 5.70
C ALA A 128 -11.64 -1.24 4.28
N MET A 129 -11.29 -2.04 3.27
CA MET A 129 -11.73 -1.81 1.88
C MET A 129 -13.20 -2.19 1.64
N MET A 130 -13.80 -2.99 2.52
CA MET A 130 -15.23 -3.29 2.49
C MET A 130 -16.11 -2.15 3.02
N ASN A 131 -15.58 -0.95 3.14
CA ASN A 131 -16.26 0.20 3.71
C ASN A 131 -17.41 0.68 2.81
N THR A 132 -18.32 1.41 3.43
CA THR A 132 -19.67 1.86 3.02
C THR A 132 -19.81 2.40 1.59
N GLN A 133 -18.76 2.88 0.94
CA GLN A 133 -18.83 3.41 -0.43
C GLN A 133 -18.75 2.33 -1.52
N ASN A 134 -18.14 1.17 -1.23
CA ASN A 134 -17.97 0.08 -2.20
C ASN A 134 -18.96 -1.07 -1.99
N PHE A 135 -19.63 -1.16 -0.83
CA PHE A 135 -20.50 -2.27 -0.46
C PHE A 135 -21.91 -1.85 -0.04
N VAL A 136 -22.20 -0.57 0.08
CA VAL A 136 -23.46 -0.09 0.64
C VAL A 136 -24.33 0.60 -0.38
N ASP A 137 -25.05 -0.21 -1.13
CA ASP A 137 -26.44 0.10 -1.41
C ASP A 137 -27.29 -1.14 -1.06
N PHE A 138 -27.65 -1.24 0.21
CA PHE A 138 -28.45 -2.34 0.78
C PHE A 138 -29.81 -2.53 0.09
N GLY A 139 -30.20 -1.61 -0.82
CA GLY A 139 -31.49 -1.60 -1.48
C GLY A 139 -31.52 -2.16 -2.91
N ARG A 140 -30.37 -2.40 -3.57
CA ARG A 140 -30.37 -2.69 -5.03
C ARG A 140 -29.96 -4.09 -5.46
N GLY A 141 -29.87 -5.07 -4.58
CA GLY A 141 -29.49 -6.45 -4.96
C GLY A 141 -28.02 -6.66 -5.35
N GLN A 142 -27.29 -5.61 -5.68
CA GLN A 142 -25.88 -5.64 -6.11
C GLN A 142 -24.95 -6.08 -4.98
N TYR A 143 -25.28 -5.78 -3.72
CA TYR A 143 -24.56 -6.25 -2.54
C TYR A 143 -24.44 -7.79 -2.50
N ASN A 144 -25.53 -8.49 -2.81
CA ASN A 144 -25.55 -9.95 -2.78
C ASN A 144 -24.57 -10.55 -3.81
N ILE A 145 -24.46 -9.93 -4.98
CA ILE A 145 -23.56 -10.40 -6.06
C ILE A 145 -22.09 -10.25 -5.64
N SER A 146 -21.71 -9.10 -5.07
CA SER A 146 -20.33 -8.86 -4.60
C SER A 146 -19.94 -9.83 -3.49
N VAL A 147 -20.83 -10.10 -2.54
CA VAL A 147 -20.59 -11.08 -1.46
C VAL A 147 -20.47 -12.49 -2.01
N ILE A 148 -21.33 -12.87 -2.97
CA ILE A 148 -21.27 -14.17 -3.62
C ILE A 148 -19.95 -14.35 -4.36
N ILE A 149 -19.51 -13.35 -5.13
CA ILE A 149 -18.22 -13.38 -5.85
C ILE A 149 -17.07 -13.54 -4.84
N CYS A 150 -17.08 -12.77 -3.74
CA CYS A 150 -16.07 -12.86 -2.70
C CYS A 150 -16.00 -14.26 -2.07
N VAL A 151 -17.15 -14.84 -1.69
CA VAL A 151 -17.22 -16.17 -1.09
C VAL A 151 -16.77 -17.24 -2.08
N LEU A 152 -17.22 -17.17 -3.33
CA LEU A 152 -16.82 -18.12 -4.38
C LEU A 152 -15.31 -18.03 -4.66
N ALA A 153 -14.75 -16.83 -4.74
CA ALA A 153 -13.32 -16.63 -4.92
C ALA A 153 -12.50 -17.18 -3.73
N PHE A 154 -12.99 -16.98 -2.52
CA PHE A 154 -12.37 -17.54 -1.31
C PHE A 154 -12.39 -19.07 -1.33
N VAL A 155 -13.53 -19.68 -1.61
CA VAL A 155 -13.68 -21.15 -1.71
C VAL A 155 -12.79 -21.71 -2.82
N ALA A 156 -12.79 -21.08 -4.00
CA ALA A 156 -11.94 -21.49 -5.12
C ALA A 156 -10.44 -21.39 -4.79
N SER A 157 -10.03 -20.34 -4.10
CA SER A 157 -8.64 -20.17 -3.66
C SER A 157 -8.25 -21.23 -2.62
N TYR A 158 -9.11 -21.47 -1.63
CA TYR A 158 -8.81 -22.36 -0.50
C TYR A 158 -8.84 -23.84 -0.89
N PHE A 159 -9.91 -24.30 -1.56
CA PHE A 159 -10.10 -25.71 -1.87
C PHE A 159 -9.43 -26.15 -3.17
N PHE A 160 -9.48 -25.32 -4.21
CA PHE A 160 -8.95 -25.67 -5.53
C PHE A 160 -7.56 -25.12 -5.78
N LYS A 161 -6.98 -24.34 -4.82
CA LYS A 161 -5.66 -23.67 -5.00
C LYS A 161 -5.58 -22.92 -6.34
N ALA A 162 -6.69 -22.34 -6.78
CA ALA A 162 -6.79 -21.64 -8.05
C ALA A 162 -5.81 -20.47 -8.09
N ASN A 163 -5.26 -20.20 -9.28
CA ASN A 163 -4.32 -19.12 -9.48
C ASN A 163 -4.99 -17.76 -9.13
N PRO A 164 -4.43 -16.96 -8.21
CA PRO A 164 -5.01 -15.67 -7.82
C PRO A 164 -5.27 -14.72 -8.99
N ILE A 165 -4.39 -14.71 -9.99
CA ILE A 165 -4.53 -13.87 -11.19
C ILE A 165 -5.78 -14.26 -11.97
N LEU A 166 -6.03 -15.56 -12.14
CA LEU A 166 -7.20 -16.07 -12.84
C LEU A 166 -8.50 -15.74 -12.10
N LEU A 167 -8.49 -15.82 -10.76
CA LEU A 167 -9.62 -15.41 -9.92
C LEU A 167 -9.94 -13.93 -10.07
N ILE A 168 -8.93 -13.06 -10.10
CA ILE A 168 -9.11 -11.62 -10.30
C ILE A 168 -9.73 -11.33 -11.66
N VAL A 169 -9.21 -11.95 -12.73
CA VAL A 169 -9.72 -11.76 -14.10
C VAL A 169 -11.17 -12.24 -14.21
N ILE A 170 -11.47 -13.44 -13.72
CA ILE A 170 -12.84 -13.98 -13.75
C ILE A 170 -13.80 -13.11 -12.94
N SER A 171 -13.42 -12.71 -11.72
CA SER A 171 -14.24 -11.84 -10.89
C SER A 171 -14.48 -10.47 -11.53
N GLY A 172 -13.46 -9.92 -12.22
CA GLY A 172 -13.59 -8.68 -12.99
C GLY A 172 -14.55 -8.80 -14.16
N VAL A 173 -14.48 -9.90 -14.93
CA VAL A 173 -15.40 -10.16 -16.04
C VAL A 173 -16.84 -10.33 -15.52
N ILE A 174 -17.03 -11.13 -14.46
CA ILE A 174 -18.37 -11.30 -13.86
C ILE A 174 -18.88 -9.97 -13.34
N GLY A 175 -18.04 -9.16 -12.66
CA GLY A 175 -18.40 -7.82 -12.19
C GLY A 175 -18.86 -6.91 -13.33
N PHE A 176 -18.14 -6.89 -14.45
CA PHE A 176 -18.48 -6.06 -15.62
C PHE A 176 -19.87 -6.38 -16.20
N PHE A 177 -20.32 -7.63 -16.17
CA PHE A 177 -21.65 -8.01 -16.63
C PHE A 177 -22.74 -7.89 -15.55
N ALA A 178 -22.36 -7.82 -14.29
CA ALA A 178 -23.29 -7.80 -13.16
C ALA A 178 -23.60 -6.39 -12.66
N PHE A 179 -22.75 -5.41 -12.97
CA PHE A 179 -22.88 -4.00 -12.59
C PHE A 179 -22.93 -3.10 -13.81
#